data_c77f64a43af8fc5786810cd51745af28
#
_entry.id   c77f64a43af8fc5786810cd51745af28
#
_cell.length_a   1.000
_cell.length_b   1.000
_cell.length_c   1.000
_cell.angle_alpha   90.00
_cell.angle_beta   90.00
_cell.angle_gamma   90.00
#
_symmetry.space_group_name_H-M   'P 1'
#
loop_
_entity.id
_entity.type
_entity.pdbx_description
1 polymer ?
#
loop_
_entity_poly.entity_id
_entity_poly.type
_entity_poly.pdbx_seq_one_letter_code
_entity_poly.pdbx_strand_id
1 'polypeptide(L)'
;MTEDHSHQFERGTDGPKVIVVGVDGSDSSLRAAAYAGGLARRQRALLAVVYIQPVMAAGAALGAPVAETTDEIAEGLIAEIRDAAERVKDIFDVRWEFHTFRGDPYSGLVTAADDLKADAVVVGASEQAGHRIVGSVAVRLVKAGRWPVTVVP
;
A
#
# COMPACT_ATOMS: atom_id res chain seq x y z
N MET A 1 -24.09 20.55 10.15
CA MET A 1 -24.31 19.14 9.82
C MET A 1 -23.03 18.61 9.22
N THR A 2 -22.17 18.11 10.08
CA THR A 2 -20.97 17.40 9.64
C THR A 2 -21.43 16.03 9.19
N GLU A 3 -21.51 15.82 7.88
CA GLU A 3 -21.63 14.48 7.36
C GLU A 3 -20.38 13.73 7.80
N ASP A 4 -20.58 12.78 8.70
CA ASP A 4 -19.58 11.80 9.04
C ASP A 4 -19.34 10.97 7.77
N HIS A 5 -18.35 11.39 6.98
CA HIS A 5 -17.85 10.63 5.84
C HIS A 5 -16.97 9.50 6.32
N SER A 6 -17.32 8.86 7.43
CA SER A 6 -16.75 7.56 7.73
C SER A 6 -17.11 6.66 6.56
N HIS A 7 -16.11 6.37 5.72
CA HIS A 7 -16.26 5.40 4.66
C HIS A 7 -16.78 4.11 5.30
N GLN A 8 -18.06 3.84 5.11
CA GLN A 8 -18.62 2.60 5.59
C GLN A 8 -18.16 1.50 4.66
N PHE A 9 -17.44 0.55 5.21
CA PHE A 9 -17.13 -0.69 4.51
C PHE A 9 -18.39 -1.23 3.84
N GLU A 10 -18.32 -1.41 2.53
CA GLU A 10 -19.47 -1.87 1.74
C GLU A 10 -19.86 -3.27 2.19
N ARG A 11 -21.02 -3.37 2.82
CA ARG A 11 -21.52 -4.66 3.28
C ARG A 11 -22.01 -5.50 2.11
N GLY A 12 -21.15 -6.36 1.62
CA GLY A 12 -21.57 -7.68 1.27
C GLY A 12 -22.29 -7.88 -0.04
N THR A 13 -22.02 -7.16 -1.12
CA THR A 13 -22.53 -7.65 -2.39
C THR A 13 -21.43 -8.13 -3.33
N ASP A 14 -20.41 -7.35 -3.52
CA ASP A 14 -19.42 -7.63 -4.58
C ASP A 14 -17.96 -7.64 -4.11
N GLY A 15 -17.73 -7.56 -2.80
CA GLY A 15 -16.39 -7.43 -2.23
C GLY A 15 -15.80 -6.03 -2.43
N PRO A 16 -14.49 -5.85 -2.14
CA PRO A 16 -13.86 -4.56 -2.22
C PRO A 16 -13.77 -4.04 -3.66
N LYS A 17 -14.06 -2.76 -3.87
CA LYS A 17 -13.93 -2.08 -5.16
C LYS A 17 -12.61 -1.33 -5.30
N VAL A 18 -12.04 -0.88 -4.19
CA VAL A 18 -10.73 -0.22 -4.12
C VAL A 18 -9.89 -0.93 -3.08
N ILE A 19 -8.78 -1.49 -3.51
CA ILE A 19 -7.82 -2.18 -2.66
C ILE A 19 -6.55 -1.35 -2.63
N VAL A 20 -6.17 -0.90 -1.44
CA VAL A 20 -4.90 -0.22 -1.21
C VAL A 20 -3.85 -1.24 -0.78
N VAL A 21 -2.69 -1.23 -1.37
CA VAL A 21 -1.53 -1.99 -0.92
C VAL A 21 -0.36 -1.05 -0.64
N GLY A 22 0.19 -1.15 0.56
CA GLY A 22 1.40 -0.42 0.94
C GLY A 22 2.66 -1.14 0.47
N VAL A 23 3.56 -0.43 -0.19
CA VAL A 23 4.86 -0.94 -0.65
C VAL A 23 6.00 -0.07 -0.15
N ASP A 24 7.10 -0.70 0.21
CA ASP A 24 8.34 -0.05 0.65
C ASP A 24 9.59 -0.60 -0.05
N GLY A 25 9.41 -1.49 -1.02
CA GLY A 25 10.49 -2.16 -1.75
C GLY A 25 10.99 -3.43 -1.10
N SER A 26 10.52 -3.79 0.09
CA SER A 26 10.84 -5.07 0.70
C SER A 26 10.18 -6.24 -0.04
N ASP A 27 10.77 -7.43 0.07
CA ASP A 27 10.22 -8.63 -0.55
C ASP A 27 8.80 -8.92 -0.08
N SER A 28 8.51 -8.73 1.21
CA SER A 28 7.17 -8.91 1.76
C SER A 28 6.18 -7.90 1.19
N SER A 29 6.58 -6.65 0.98
CA SER A 29 5.70 -5.65 0.37
C SER A 29 5.42 -5.94 -1.11
N LEU A 30 6.40 -6.47 -1.83
CA LEU A 30 6.21 -6.90 -3.22
C LEU A 30 5.32 -8.16 -3.32
N ARG A 31 5.46 -9.09 -2.38
CA ARG A 31 4.51 -10.21 -2.27
C ARG A 31 3.10 -9.73 -1.94
N ALA A 32 2.97 -8.73 -1.07
CA ALA A 32 1.70 -8.09 -0.77
C ALA A 32 1.07 -7.45 -2.01
N ALA A 33 1.86 -6.74 -2.82
CA ALA A 33 1.41 -6.16 -4.08
C ALA A 33 0.92 -7.24 -5.06
N ALA A 34 1.63 -8.35 -5.19
CA ALA A 34 1.22 -9.47 -6.04
C ALA A 34 -0.08 -10.12 -5.55
N TYR A 35 -0.21 -10.33 -4.23
CA TYR A 35 -1.44 -10.85 -3.62
C TYR A 35 -2.63 -9.92 -3.84
N ALA A 36 -2.43 -8.62 -3.59
CA ALA A 36 -3.46 -7.61 -3.80
C ALA A 36 -3.87 -7.50 -5.27
N GLY A 37 -2.93 -7.65 -6.20
CA GLY A 37 -3.18 -7.71 -7.64
C GLY A 37 -4.10 -8.87 -8.02
N GLY A 38 -3.85 -10.07 -7.49
CA GLY A 38 -4.71 -11.22 -7.68
C GLY A 38 -6.11 -11.04 -7.08
N LEU A 39 -6.19 -10.43 -5.92
CA LEU A 39 -7.46 -10.10 -5.28
C LEU A 39 -8.24 -9.06 -6.10
N ALA A 40 -7.58 -7.99 -6.53
CA ALA A 40 -8.19 -6.95 -7.37
C ALA A 40 -8.74 -7.52 -8.67
N ARG A 41 -8.00 -8.43 -9.31
CA ARG A 41 -8.46 -9.11 -10.51
C ARG A 41 -9.75 -9.88 -10.28
N ARG A 42 -9.80 -10.69 -9.22
CA ARG A 42 -10.99 -11.51 -8.90
C ARG A 42 -12.20 -10.66 -8.54
N GLN A 43 -11.97 -9.54 -7.88
CA GLN A 43 -13.02 -8.62 -7.43
C GLN A 43 -13.37 -7.55 -8.48
N ARG A 44 -12.64 -7.50 -9.60
CA ARG A 44 -12.72 -6.41 -10.57
C ARG A 44 -12.53 -5.04 -9.91
N ALA A 45 -11.66 -5.00 -8.91
CA ALA A 45 -11.35 -3.83 -8.13
C ALA A 45 -10.22 -3.01 -8.76
N LEU A 46 -10.14 -1.74 -8.36
CA LEU A 46 -8.97 -0.92 -8.59
C LEU A 46 -7.89 -1.28 -7.56
N LEU A 47 -6.68 -1.55 -8.02
CA LEU A 47 -5.51 -1.70 -7.16
C LEU A 47 -4.79 -0.37 -7.03
N ALA A 48 -4.80 0.23 -5.86
CA ALA A 48 -4.02 1.42 -5.56
C ALA A 48 -2.73 1.00 -4.82
N VAL A 49 -1.62 1.08 -5.51
CA VAL A 49 -0.30 0.82 -4.93
C VAL A 49 0.21 2.11 -4.32
N VAL A 50 0.50 2.08 -3.02
CA VAL A 50 0.86 3.26 -2.25
C VAL A 50 2.26 3.10 -1.68
N TYR A 51 3.13 4.04 -2.02
CA TYR A 51 4.45 4.20 -1.44
C TYR A 51 4.44 5.40 -0.50
N ILE A 52 4.86 5.19 0.73
CA ILE A 52 5.00 6.26 1.72
C ILE A 52 6.46 6.68 1.78
N GLN A 53 6.74 7.89 1.32
CA GLN A 53 8.07 8.49 1.44
C GLN A 53 8.33 8.89 2.88
N PRO A 54 9.36 8.34 3.53
CA PRO A 54 9.69 8.76 4.88
C PRO A 54 10.13 10.22 4.90
N VAL A 55 9.61 11.00 5.85
CA VAL A 55 10.11 12.33 6.14
C VAL A 55 11.29 12.17 7.09
N MET A 56 12.49 12.48 6.60
CA MET A 56 13.68 12.44 7.43
C MET A 56 13.68 13.63 8.40
N ALA A 57 14.01 13.35 9.66
CA ALA A 57 14.25 14.40 10.64
C ALA A 57 15.39 15.33 10.17
N ALA A 58 15.26 16.63 10.42
CA ALA A 58 16.16 17.67 9.91
C ALA A 58 17.65 17.53 10.27
N GLY A 59 18.03 16.60 11.13
CA GLY A 59 19.42 16.33 11.50
C GLY A 59 20.10 15.18 10.73
N ALA A 60 19.35 14.43 9.91
CA ALA A 60 19.88 13.28 9.19
C ALA A 60 20.45 13.63 7.80
N ALA A 61 20.35 14.88 7.41
CA ALA A 61 20.73 15.37 6.07
C ALA A 61 22.21 15.78 5.95
N LEU A 62 23.11 15.11 6.65
CA LEU A 62 24.53 15.35 6.43
C LEU A 62 24.97 14.72 5.09
N GLY A 63 24.75 15.46 4.00
CA GLY A 63 25.51 15.31 2.79
C GLY A 63 24.91 14.47 1.66
N ALA A 64 23.68 13.98 1.75
CA ALA A 64 23.01 13.33 0.62
C ALA A 64 21.68 14.01 0.29
N PRO A 65 21.37 14.26 -0.99
CA PRO A 65 20.05 14.74 -1.39
C PRO A 65 19.02 13.62 -1.18
N VAL A 66 18.44 13.57 0.03
CA VAL A 66 17.49 12.53 0.45
C VAL A 66 16.24 12.53 -0.43
N ALA A 67 15.84 13.69 -0.95
CA ALA A 67 14.70 13.80 -1.85
C ALA A 67 14.93 13.07 -3.19
N GLU A 68 16.12 13.18 -3.77
CA GLU A 68 16.47 12.47 -5.01
C GLU A 68 16.49 10.96 -4.79
N THR A 69 17.07 10.48 -3.70
CA THR A 69 17.12 9.05 -3.37
C THR A 69 15.71 8.47 -3.18
N THR A 70 14.80 9.26 -2.59
CA THR A 70 13.42 8.81 -2.35
C THR A 70 12.60 8.75 -3.65
N ASP A 71 12.81 9.73 -4.53
CA ASP A 71 12.19 9.74 -5.85
C ASP A 71 12.71 8.59 -6.73
N GLU A 72 14.01 8.30 -6.67
CA GLU A 72 14.61 7.14 -7.36
C GLU A 72 14.03 5.82 -6.87
N ILE A 73 13.80 5.66 -5.56
CA ILE A 73 13.15 4.47 -5.00
C ILE A 73 11.72 4.34 -5.53
N ALA A 74 10.95 5.43 -5.53
CA ALA A 74 9.59 5.43 -6.05
C ALA A 74 9.56 5.07 -7.54
N GLU A 75 10.43 5.66 -8.35
CA GLU A 75 10.54 5.34 -9.79
C GLU A 75 10.94 3.88 -10.02
N GLY A 76 11.85 3.34 -9.22
CA GLY A 76 12.25 1.94 -9.27
C GLY A 76 11.08 1.00 -8.95
N LEU A 77 10.30 1.31 -7.93
CA LEU A 77 9.11 0.54 -7.56
C LEU A 77 8.03 0.58 -8.64
N ILE A 78 7.78 1.75 -9.21
CA ILE A 78 6.83 1.90 -10.32
C ILE A 78 7.27 1.05 -11.50
N ALA A 79 8.54 1.09 -11.87
CA ALA A 79 9.09 0.31 -12.98
C ALA A 79 8.94 -1.19 -12.73
N GLU A 80 9.27 -1.66 -11.54
CA GLU A 80 9.16 -3.08 -11.17
C GLU A 80 7.72 -3.58 -11.22
N ILE A 81 6.78 -2.80 -10.68
CA ILE A 81 5.36 -3.15 -10.69
C ILE A 81 4.81 -3.10 -12.11
N ARG A 82 5.19 -2.10 -12.90
CA ARG A 82 4.79 -2.01 -14.31
C ARG A 82 5.27 -3.20 -15.12
N ASP A 83 6.52 -3.61 -14.94
CA ASP A 83 7.09 -4.78 -15.61
C ASP A 83 6.37 -6.07 -15.19
N ALA A 84 6.03 -6.21 -13.92
CA ALA A 84 5.26 -7.35 -13.44
C ALA A 84 3.85 -7.38 -14.04
N ALA A 85 3.17 -6.24 -14.08
CA ALA A 85 1.84 -6.11 -14.69
C ALA A 85 1.87 -6.42 -16.19
N GLU A 86 2.88 -5.94 -16.90
CA GLU A 86 3.07 -6.18 -18.34
C GLU A 86 3.26 -7.66 -18.67
N ARG A 87 4.01 -8.39 -17.84
CA ARG A 87 4.21 -9.83 -18.03
C ARG A 87 2.93 -10.65 -17.93
N VAL A 88 1.92 -10.17 -17.23
CA VAL A 88 0.69 -10.92 -16.98
C VAL A 88 -0.55 -10.31 -17.66
N LYS A 89 -0.38 -9.21 -18.40
CA LYS A 89 -1.51 -8.46 -18.98
C LYS A 89 -2.40 -9.29 -19.92
N ASP A 90 -1.82 -10.23 -20.63
CA ASP A 90 -2.56 -11.11 -21.57
C ASP A 90 -3.36 -12.19 -20.83
N ILE A 91 -3.04 -12.43 -19.56
CA ILE A 91 -3.68 -13.42 -18.71
C ILE A 91 -4.60 -12.73 -17.70
N PHE A 92 -4.17 -11.60 -17.17
CA PHE A 92 -4.84 -10.90 -16.09
C PHE A 92 -4.95 -9.41 -16.40
N ASP A 93 -6.18 -8.94 -16.52
CA ASP A 93 -6.46 -7.50 -16.61
C ASP A 93 -6.75 -6.95 -15.21
N VAL A 94 -5.85 -6.11 -14.73
CA VAL A 94 -5.97 -5.43 -13.44
C VAL A 94 -5.83 -3.93 -13.67
N ARG A 95 -6.82 -3.16 -13.28
CA ARG A 95 -6.69 -1.71 -13.23
C ARG A 95 -5.87 -1.36 -12.00
N TRP A 96 -4.79 -0.63 -12.18
CA TRP A 96 -3.94 -0.23 -11.08
C TRP A 96 -3.44 1.21 -11.23
N GLU A 97 -3.15 1.81 -10.10
CA GLU A 97 -2.58 3.15 -9.96
C GLU A 97 -1.44 3.10 -8.97
N PHE A 98 -0.48 4.02 -9.12
CA PHE A 98 0.60 4.19 -8.17
C PHE A 98 0.51 5.58 -7.55
N HIS A 99 0.53 5.64 -6.22
CA HIS A 99 0.43 6.87 -5.46
C HIS A 99 1.60 6.99 -4.49
N THR A 100 2.10 8.20 -4.33
CA THR A 100 3.13 8.51 -3.36
C THR A 100 2.58 9.50 -2.33
N PHE A 101 2.73 9.16 -1.06
CA PHE A 101 2.41 10.01 0.07
C PHE A 101 3.65 10.24 0.90
N ARG A 102 3.67 11.27 1.72
CA ARG A 102 4.79 11.58 2.60
C ARG A 102 4.40 11.42 4.05
N GLY A 103 5.33 10.98 4.88
CA GLY A 103 5.20 10.93 6.32
C GLY A 103 5.54 9.59 6.94
N ASP A 104 4.98 9.36 8.10
CA ASP A 104 5.04 8.08 8.80
C ASP A 104 4.26 7.01 8.02
N PRO A 105 4.77 5.78 7.89
CA PRO A 105 4.11 4.74 7.10
C PRO A 105 2.66 4.47 7.50
N TYR A 106 2.36 4.42 8.79
CA TYR A 106 0.98 4.22 9.24
C TYR A 106 0.09 5.40 8.88
N SER A 107 0.50 6.61 9.26
CA SER A 107 -0.29 7.83 9.01
C SER A 107 -0.46 8.08 7.51
N GLY A 108 0.58 7.81 6.72
CA GLY A 108 0.53 7.92 5.26
C GLY A 108 -0.45 6.93 4.64
N LEU A 109 -0.47 5.68 5.10
CA LEU A 109 -1.44 4.68 4.63
C LEU A 109 -2.87 5.02 5.03
N VAL A 110 -3.08 5.54 6.24
CA VAL A 110 -4.41 6.02 6.67
C VAL A 110 -4.89 7.15 5.77
N THR A 111 -4.05 8.14 5.52
CA THR A 111 -4.38 9.25 4.61
C THR A 111 -4.68 8.73 3.21
N ALA A 112 -3.84 7.86 2.68
CA ALA A 112 -4.04 7.27 1.35
C ALA A 112 -5.35 6.48 1.27
N ALA A 113 -5.63 5.64 2.25
CA ALA A 113 -6.85 4.85 2.29
C ALA A 113 -8.12 5.71 2.39
N ASP A 114 -8.06 6.81 3.14
CA ASP A 114 -9.15 7.78 3.20
C ASP A 114 -9.35 8.52 1.89
N ASP A 115 -8.27 9.07 1.33
CA ASP A 115 -8.33 9.87 0.09
C ASP A 115 -8.78 9.01 -1.10
N LEU A 116 -8.33 7.77 -1.17
CA LEU A 116 -8.67 6.84 -2.23
C LEU A 116 -9.98 6.08 -1.97
N LYS A 117 -10.60 6.28 -0.81
CA LYS A 117 -11.82 5.57 -0.40
C LYS A 117 -11.66 4.05 -0.47
N ALA A 118 -10.60 3.56 0.16
CA ALA A 118 -10.28 2.14 0.17
C ALA A 118 -11.36 1.30 0.86
N ASP A 119 -11.63 0.15 0.28
CA ASP A 119 -12.49 -0.88 0.87
C ASP A 119 -11.68 -1.96 1.60
N ALA A 120 -10.41 -2.07 1.29
CA ALA A 120 -9.49 -3.00 1.94
C ALA A 120 -8.05 -2.47 1.87
N VAL A 121 -7.24 -2.83 2.86
CA VAL A 121 -5.82 -2.48 2.92
C VAL A 121 -4.99 -3.76 3.03
N VAL A 122 -3.98 -3.86 2.20
CA VAL A 122 -3.04 -4.99 2.17
C VAL A 122 -1.65 -4.48 2.49
N VAL A 123 -0.94 -5.15 3.37
CA VAL A 123 0.44 -4.84 3.75
C VAL A 123 1.27 -6.11 3.85
N GLY A 124 2.57 -6.00 3.64
CA GLY A 124 3.50 -7.08 3.90
C GLY A 124 3.80 -7.23 5.40
N ALA A 125 4.17 -8.43 5.81
CA ALA A 125 4.73 -8.66 7.13
C ALA A 125 6.09 -7.98 7.26
N SER A 126 6.44 -7.53 8.45
CA SER A 126 7.76 -6.99 8.72
C SER A 126 8.80 -8.11 8.78
N GLU A 127 9.93 -7.93 8.11
CA GLU A 127 11.08 -8.82 8.17
C GLU A 127 12.15 -8.16 9.05
N GLN A 128 12.14 -8.44 10.34
CA GLN A 128 13.21 -8.01 11.25
C GLN A 128 13.93 -9.22 11.82
N ALA A 129 15.27 -9.18 11.77
CA ALA A 129 16.16 -10.17 12.39
C ALA A 129 15.87 -11.64 12.02
N GLY A 130 15.50 -11.92 10.77
CA GLY A 130 15.23 -13.29 10.29
C GLY A 130 13.91 -13.89 10.76
N HIS A 131 13.12 -13.16 11.50
CA HIS A 131 11.79 -13.57 11.94
C HIS A 131 10.70 -12.78 11.22
N ARG A 132 9.71 -13.49 10.70
CA ARG A 132 8.51 -12.84 10.17
C ARG A 132 7.62 -12.42 11.31
N ILE A 133 7.48 -11.12 11.49
CA ILE A 133 6.66 -10.53 12.53
C ILE A 133 5.59 -9.68 11.86
N VAL A 134 4.37 -9.73 12.36
CA VAL A 134 3.35 -8.75 11.99
C VAL A 134 3.87 -7.37 12.38
N GLY A 135 4.16 -6.52 11.39
CA GLY A 135 4.77 -5.22 11.62
C GLY A 135 3.89 -4.26 12.38
N SER A 136 4.51 -3.23 12.96
CA SER A 136 3.80 -2.21 13.73
C SER A 136 2.72 -1.48 12.92
N VAL A 137 2.95 -1.26 11.63
CA VAL A 137 1.97 -0.64 10.72
C VAL A 137 0.72 -1.51 10.62
N ALA A 138 0.88 -2.81 10.38
CA ALA A 138 -0.23 -3.76 10.28
C ALA A 138 -1.04 -3.82 11.58
N VAL A 139 -0.37 -3.90 12.73
CA VAL A 139 -1.02 -3.92 14.04
C VAL A 139 -1.83 -2.64 14.28
N ARG A 140 -1.27 -1.48 13.95
CA ARG A 140 -1.96 -0.20 14.12
C ARG A 140 -3.16 -0.07 13.19
N LEU A 141 -3.07 -0.55 11.95
CA LEU A 141 -4.19 -0.57 11.00
C LEU A 141 -5.33 -1.46 11.51
N VAL A 142 -5.01 -2.65 12.01
CA VAL A 142 -6.01 -3.55 12.59
C VAL A 142 -6.68 -2.92 13.81
N LYS A 143 -5.89 -2.32 14.71
CA LYS A 143 -6.43 -1.65 15.90
C LYS A 143 -7.29 -0.43 15.57
N ALA A 144 -7.00 0.26 14.48
CA ALA A 144 -7.83 1.39 14.04
C ALA A 144 -9.25 0.95 13.65
N GLY A 145 -9.44 -0.29 13.22
CA GLY A 145 -10.75 -0.88 12.98
C GLY A 145 -11.54 -0.23 11.84
N ARG A 146 -10.87 0.38 10.88
CA ARG A 146 -11.52 1.17 9.81
C ARG A 146 -11.67 0.41 8.50
N TRP A 147 -10.77 -0.50 8.21
CA TRP A 147 -10.74 -1.32 6.98
C TRP A 147 -10.46 -2.77 7.32
N PRO A 148 -10.94 -3.70 6.48
CA PRO A 148 -10.34 -5.04 6.44
C PRO A 148 -8.85 -4.91 6.11
N VAL A 149 -8.00 -5.56 6.89
CA VAL A 149 -6.55 -5.52 6.73
C VAL A 149 -6.03 -6.93 6.49
N THR A 150 -5.31 -7.09 5.39
CA THR A 150 -4.64 -8.35 5.06
C THR A 150 -3.14 -8.17 5.22
N VAL A 151 -2.52 -9.06 5.98
CA VAL A 151 -1.07 -9.10 6.19
C VAL A 151 -0.50 -10.27 5.40
N VAL A 152 0.37 -9.99 4.45
CA VAL A 152 0.98 -11.00 3.58
C VAL A 152 2.37 -11.34 4.12
N PRO A 153 2.65 -12.60 4.43
CA PRO A 153 3.96 -13.03 4.95
C PRO A 153 5.07 -12.95 3.89
#